data_06f0e881c07926e3cfc74e1a0f790956
#
_entry.id   06f0e881c07926e3cfc74e1a0f790956
#
_cell.length_a   1.000
_cell.length_b   1.000
_cell.length_c   1.000
_cell.angle_alpha   90.00
_cell.angle_beta   90.00
_cell.angle_gamma   90.00
#
_symmetry.space_group_name_H-M   'P 1'
#
loop_
_entity.id
_entity.type
_entity.pdbx_description
1 polymer ?
#
loop_
_entity_poly.entity_id
_entity_poly.type
_entity_poly.pdbx_seq_one_letter_code
_entity_poly.pdbx_strand_id
1 'polypeptide(L)'
;CYSMPVCHPTRVAFLTGKYPTNVGKPKWGSFPAELEKQTVAHAMKAAGYMTVVTGKWQLALLKDDPRQPHRMGFDEYCVFGWHEGPRYHAPMIYENGTVKREAKKDFGPDVYRGYLESFISKSVKVKKPFFAFYSMALCHDVTDDLKQSVPVSPSGKYLTYAEMVAEMDRQVGLLVQFLEKNDLRDNTMLVFTTDNGTPSRVISHPADGRLVRLPVVSRFDGKDIQGGKGRLDDAGT
;
A
#
# COMPACT_ATOMS: atom_id res chain seq x y z
N CYS A 1 6.02 -17.31 -5.88
CA CYS A 1 6.75 -16.06 -5.60
C CYS A 1 6.71 -15.83 -4.10
N TYR A 2 7.85 -15.64 -3.47
CA TYR A 2 7.95 -15.40 -2.03
C TYR A 2 8.30 -13.93 -1.77
N SER A 3 7.66 -13.31 -0.78
CA SER A 3 8.03 -12.00 -0.25
C SER A 3 8.99 -12.15 0.95
N MET A 4 9.46 -11.05 1.51
CA MET A 4 10.09 -11.08 2.82
C MET A 4 9.02 -11.17 3.92
N PRO A 5 9.35 -11.69 5.11
CA PRO A 5 8.35 -11.91 6.16
C PRO A 5 7.77 -10.62 6.77
N VAL A 6 8.28 -9.45 6.38
CA VAL A 6 7.80 -8.14 6.81
C VAL A 6 7.84 -7.10 5.67
N CYS A 7 6.98 -6.11 5.78
CA CYS A 7 6.69 -5.14 4.71
C CYS A 7 7.90 -4.32 4.23
N HIS A 8 8.70 -3.76 5.12
CA HIS A 8 9.77 -2.84 4.75
C HIS A 8 10.82 -3.47 3.81
N PRO A 9 11.45 -4.62 4.14
CA PRO A 9 12.43 -5.24 3.25
C PRO A 9 11.80 -5.73 1.93
N THR A 10 10.55 -6.20 1.94
CA THR A 10 9.85 -6.56 0.70
C THR A 10 9.68 -5.36 -0.22
N ARG A 11 9.32 -4.21 0.34
CA ARG A 11 9.15 -2.98 -0.45
C ARG A 11 10.46 -2.51 -1.07
N VAL A 12 11.58 -2.63 -0.33
CA VAL A 12 12.93 -2.39 -0.89
C VAL A 12 13.20 -3.36 -2.04
N ALA A 13 12.91 -4.65 -1.84
CA ALA A 13 13.11 -5.67 -2.89
C ALA A 13 12.24 -5.41 -4.14
N PHE A 14 10.97 -5.08 -3.97
CA PHE A 14 10.07 -4.78 -5.10
C PHE A 14 10.55 -3.58 -5.93
N LEU A 15 11.05 -2.55 -5.27
CA LEU A 15 11.48 -1.35 -5.98
C LEU A 15 12.86 -1.48 -6.61
N THR A 16 13.76 -2.30 -6.04
CA THR A 16 15.14 -2.43 -6.52
C THR A 16 15.41 -3.69 -7.34
N GLY A 17 14.55 -4.70 -7.25
CA GLY A 17 14.83 -6.05 -7.78
C GLY A 17 15.95 -6.78 -7.03
N LYS A 18 16.36 -6.30 -5.84
CA LYS A 18 17.45 -6.86 -5.06
C LYS A 18 16.96 -7.40 -3.73
N TYR A 19 17.48 -8.53 -3.31
CA TYR A 19 17.23 -9.04 -1.95
C TYR A 19 17.83 -8.09 -0.89
N PRO A 20 17.15 -7.90 0.26
CA PRO A 20 17.60 -6.99 1.31
C PRO A 20 19.01 -7.30 1.85
N THR A 21 19.44 -8.58 1.81
CA THR A 21 20.79 -9.00 2.15
C THR A 21 21.87 -8.36 1.27
N ASN A 22 21.50 -8.02 0.02
CA ASN A 22 22.41 -7.42 -0.97
C ASN A 22 22.38 -5.88 -0.93
N VAL A 23 21.54 -5.29 -0.06
CA VAL A 23 21.38 -3.84 0.06
C VAL A 23 21.72 -3.32 1.48
N GLY A 24 22.53 -4.07 2.25
CA GLY A 24 23.07 -3.61 3.52
C GLY A 24 22.11 -3.53 4.69
N LYS A 25 20.98 -4.23 4.65
CA LYS A 25 19.96 -4.26 5.73
C LYS A 25 19.51 -2.85 6.12
N PRO A 26 18.80 -2.12 5.26
CA PRO A 26 18.39 -0.75 5.52
C PRO A 26 17.57 -0.65 6.81
N LYS A 27 17.77 0.43 7.56
CA LYS A 27 17.00 0.70 8.77
C LYS A 27 15.52 0.77 8.48
N TRP A 28 14.71 0.33 9.40
CA TRP A 28 13.25 0.41 9.29
C TRP A 28 12.80 1.85 8.99
N GLY A 29 11.96 2.01 7.95
CA GLY A 29 11.50 3.32 7.51
C GLY A 29 12.53 4.15 6.74
N SER A 30 13.57 3.51 6.19
CA SER A 30 14.55 4.16 5.32
C SER A 30 14.73 3.39 4.00
N PHE A 31 15.42 3.99 3.06
CA PHE A 31 15.80 3.37 1.80
C PHE A 31 17.28 3.65 1.52
N PRO A 32 18.04 2.70 0.95
CA PRO A 32 19.46 2.94 0.59
C PRO A 32 19.57 4.06 -0.43
N ALA A 33 20.24 5.15 -0.05
CA ALA A 33 20.31 6.37 -0.88
C ALA A 33 20.96 6.10 -2.25
N GLU A 34 21.94 5.21 -2.31
CA GLU A 34 22.64 4.80 -3.54
C GLU A 34 21.73 4.04 -4.52
N LEU A 35 20.60 3.50 -4.04
CA LEU A 35 19.62 2.77 -4.85
C LEU A 35 18.42 3.61 -5.28
N GLU A 36 18.27 4.83 -4.77
CA GLU A 36 17.13 5.69 -5.14
C GLU A 36 16.99 5.91 -6.65
N LYS A 37 18.12 5.90 -7.37
CA LYS A 37 18.14 6.04 -8.85
C LYS A 37 18.12 4.71 -9.60
N GLN A 38 17.96 3.58 -8.91
CA GLN A 38 18.01 2.23 -9.49
C GLN A 38 16.71 1.46 -9.25
N THR A 39 15.59 2.15 -9.25
CA THR A 39 14.28 1.54 -8.97
C THR A 39 13.58 1.09 -10.24
N VAL A 40 12.60 0.20 -10.10
CA VAL A 40 11.71 -0.20 -11.20
C VAL A 40 11.00 1.02 -11.82
N ALA A 41 10.65 2.04 -11.03
CA ALA A 41 10.04 3.25 -11.56
C ALA A 41 10.98 4.01 -12.51
N HIS A 42 12.28 4.07 -12.22
CA HIS A 42 13.26 4.63 -13.17
C HIS A 42 13.38 3.80 -14.46
N ALA A 43 13.39 2.47 -14.34
CA ALA A 43 13.42 1.59 -15.52
C ALA A 43 12.17 1.80 -16.41
N MET A 44 11.00 1.86 -15.81
CA MET A 44 9.75 2.12 -16.53
C MET A 44 9.73 3.52 -17.16
N LYS A 45 10.22 4.53 -16.45
CA LYS A 45 10.34 5.89 -16.97
C LYS A 45 11.31 5.95 -18.16
N ALA A 46 12.45 5.27 -18.10
CA ALA A 46 13.39 5.14 -19.20
C ALA A 46 12.76 4.44 -20.43
N ALA A 47 11.81 3.53 -20.21
CA ALA A 47 11.02 2.87 -21.26
C ALA A 47 9.84 3.74 -21.77
N GLY A 48 9.71 5.00 -21.34
CA GLY A 48 8.70 5.95 -21.82
C GLY A 48 7.38 5.95 -21.04
N TYR A 49 7.27 5.20 -19.96
CA TYR A 49 6.07 5.16 -19.12
C TYR A 49 5.97 6.41 -18.24
N MET A 50 4.75 6.88 -18.01
CA MET A 50 4.43 7.74 -16.87
C MET A 50 4.32 6.89 -15.61
N THR A 51 4.81 7.38 -14.49
CA THR A 51 4.99 6.58 -13.28
C THR A 51 4.28 7.18 -12.06
N VAL A 52 3.53 6.37 -11.31
CA VAL A 52 2.82 6.80 -10.11
C VAL A 52 2.95 5.79 -8.98
N VAL A 53 2.99 6.29 -7.75
CA VAL A 53 2.79 5.47 -6.55
C VAL A 53 1.65 6.03 -5.71
N THR A 54 0.76 5.14 -5.24
CA THR A 54 -0.32 5.52 -4.32
C THR A 54 -0.39 4.58 -3.10
N GLY A 55 -0.92 5.08 -2.00
CA GLY A 55 -1.10 4.32 -0.76
C GLY A 55 0.10 4.40 0.18
N LYS A 56 0.62 3.27 0.66
CA LYS A 56 1.69 3.22 1.66
C LYS A 56 3.07 3.57 1.10
N TRP A 57 3.80 4.48 1.78
CA TRP A 57 5.19 4.75 1.42
C TRP A 57 6.21 3.98 2.29
N GLN A 58 6.36 4.26 3.55
CA GLN A 58 7.21 3.55 4.51
C GLN A 58 8.74 3.47 4.18
N LEU A 59 9.24 4.25 3.25
CA LEU A 59 10.65 4.21 2.82
C LEU A 59 11.42 5.46 3.21
N ALA A 60 10.73 6.45 3.76
CA ALA A 60 11.25 7.62 4.45
C ALA A 60 10.18 8.17 5.39
N LEU A 61 10.59 9.07 6.30
CA LEU A 61 9.68 9.98 6.96
C LEU A 61 9.39 11.14 6.00
N LEU A 62 8.21 11.16 5.42
CA LEU A 62 7.87 12.14 4.38
C LEU A 62 7.79 13.57 4.90
N LYS A 63 7.57 13.77 6.20
CA LYS A 63 7.67 15.08 6.85
C LYS A 63 9.08 15.69 6.74
N ASP A 64 10.12 14.84 6.70
CA ASP A 64 11.52 15.25 6.62
C ASP A 64 12.02 15.23 5.17
N ASP A 65 11.47 14.34 4.35
CA ASP A 65 11.87 14.13 2.95
C ASP A 65 10.67 13.87 2.02
N PRO A 66 9.84 14.88 1.77
CA PRO A 66 8.65 14.73 0.93
C PRO A 66 8.97 14.48 -0.55
N ARG A 67 10.21 14.70 -0.99
CA ARG A 67 10.60 14.52 -2.39
C ARG A 67 11.16 13.14 -2.71
N GLN A 68 11.32 12.24 -1.73
CA GLN A 68 11.90 10.93 -1.99
C GLN A 68 11.15 10.13 -3.06
N PRO A 69 9.79 10.07 -3.12
CA PRO A 69 9.11 9.34 -4.20
C PRO A 69 9.50 9.84 -5.60
N HIS A 70 9.65 11.14 -5.79
CA HIS A 70 10.12 11.69 -7.07
C HIS A 70 11.57 11.29 -7.39
N ARG A 71 12.47 11.33 -6.40
CA ARG A 71 13.86 10.88 -6.60
C ARG A 71 13.94 9.39 -6.91
N MET A 72 12.97 8.62 -6.47
CA MET A 72 12.85 7.20 -6.76
C MET A 72 12.17 6.88 -8.10
N GLY A 73 11.92 7.91 -8.94
CA GLY A 73 11.47 7.75 -10.31
C GLY A 73 9.98 7.88 -10.54
N PHE A 74 9.18 8.16 -9.51
CA PHE A 74 7.76 8.41 -9.70
C PHE A 74 7.48 9.85 -10.12
N ASP A 75 6.73 10.02 -11.23
CA ASP A 75 6.32 11.34 -11.73
C ASP A 75 5.31 11.99 -10.79
N GLU A 76 4.39 11.19 -10.27
CA GLU A 76 3.38 11.63 -9.31
C GLU A 76 3.23 10.63 -8.15
N TYR A 77 2.76 11.12 -7.02
CA TYR A 77 2.44 10.26 -5.89
C TYR A 77 1.32 10.82 -5.01
N CYS A 78 0.55 9.90 -4.42
CA CYS A 78 -0.46 10.17 -3.41
C CYS A 78 -0.37 9.09 -2.34
N VAL A 79 0.34 9.37 -1.25
CA VAL A 79 0.72 8.33 -0.27
C VAL A 79 0.52 8.80 1.17
N PHE A 80 0.35 7.85 2.09
CA PHE A 80 0.48 8.14 3.52
C PHE A 80 1.86 7.77 4.03
N GLY A 81 2.37 8.59 4.95
CA GLY A 81 3.62 8.34 5.66
C GLY A 81 3.45 7.29 6.75
N TRP A 82 4.52 6.61 7.09
CA TRP A 82 4.54 5.65 8.18
C TRP A 82 4.64 6.37 9.53
N HIS A 83 3.68 6.11 10.44
CA HIS A 83 3.56 6.74 11.75
C HIS A 83 3.43 8.28 11.73
N GLU A 84 3.00 8.86 10.62
CA GLU A 84 2.91 10.32 10.47
C GLU A 84 1.46 10.84 10.57
N GLY A 85 0.47 9.96 10.46
CA GLY A 85 -0.93 10.34 10.59
C GLY A 85 -1.91 9.22 10.18
N PRO A 86 -3.22 9.53 10.21
CA PRO A 86 -4.25 8.58 9.81
C PRO A 86 -4.09 8.16 8.35
N ARG A 87 -4.44 6.89 8.05
CA ARG A 87 -4.37 6.32 6.70
C ARG A 87 -5.70 5.91 6.13
N TYR A 88 -6.68 5.65 7.01
CA TYR A 88 -7.99 5.13 6.62
C TYR A 88 -9.05 6.22 6.61
N HIS A 89 -9.39 6.80 7.73
CA HIS A 89 -10.43 7.81 7.84
C HIS A 89 -9.83 9.18 8.09
N ALA A 90 -10.28 10.21 7.36
CA ALA A 90 -9.65 11.53 7.35
C ALA A 90 -8.12 11.43 7.14
N PRO A 91 -7.66 10.76 6.08
CA PRO A 91 -6.26 10.42 5.94
C PRO A 91 -5.37 11.67 5.86
N MET A 92 -4.17 11.56 6.42
CA MET A 92 -3.10 12.51 6.16
C MET A 92 -2.27 12.02 4.99
N ILE A 93 -2.28 12.79 3.91
CA ILE A 93 -1.72 12.41 2.63
C ILE A 93 -0.57 13.34 2.27
N TYR A 94 0.47 12.76 1.71
CA TYR A 94 1.50 13.48 0.98
C TYR A 94 1.24 13.31 -0.52
N GLU A 95 1.04 14.43 -1.20
CA GLU A 95 0.79 14.47 -2.63
C GLU A 95 1.79 15.41 -3.30
N ASN A 96 2.69 14.86 -4.10
CA ASN A 96 3.67 15.61 -4.91
C ASN A 96 4.45 16.70 -4.13
N GLY A 97 4.88 16.38 -2.92
CA GLY A 97 5.62 17.29 -2.05
C GLY A 97 4.76 18.12 -1.09
N THR A 98 3.45 18.01 -1.17
CA THR A 98 2.51 18.76 -0.33
C THR A 98 1.78 17.84 0.64
N VAL A 99 1.62 18.29 1.88
CA VAL A 99 0.78 17.59 2.87
C VAL A 99 -0.66 18.03 2.71
N LYS A 100 -1.56 17.08 2.56
CA LYS A 100 -3.00 17.28 2.57
C LYS A 100 -3.65 16.54 3.73
N ARG A 101 -4.69 17.13 4.30
CA ARG A 101 -5.55 16.49 5.29
C ARG A 101 -6.94 16.42 4.71
N GLU A 102 -7.39 15.22 4.43
CA GLU A 102 -8.69 14.98 3.85
C GLU A 102 -9.81 15.20 4.88
N ALA A 103 -11.02 15.43 4.41
CA ALA A 103 -12.18 15.62 5.26
C ALA A 103 -12.47 14.37 6.09
N LYS A 104 -13.10 14.55 7.27
CA LYS A 104 -13.44 13.44 8.19
C LYS A 104 -14.26 12.32 7.57
N LYS A 105 -15.03 12.63 6.52
CA LYS A 105 -15.84 11.67 5.76
C LYS A 105 -15.04 10.89 4.71
N ASP A 106 -13.82 11.31 4.39
CA ASP A 106 -13.04 10.70 3.32
C ASP A 106 -12.36 9.43 3.83
N PHE A 107 -12.42 8.40 2.99
CA PHE A 107 -11.82 7.10 3.26
C PHE A 107 -10.55 6.92 2.42
N GLY A 108 -9.40 6.70 3.08
CA GLY A 108 -8.09 6.66 2.44
C GLY A 108 -7.99 5.74 1.22
N PRO A 109 -8.45 4.48 1.29
CA PRO A 109 -8.44 3.59 0.13
C PRO A 109 -9.16 4.16 -1.10
N ASP A 110 -10.30 4.86 -0.93
CA ASP A 110 -10.99 5.52 -2.03
C ASP A 110 -10.19 6.69 -2.60
N VAL A 111 -9.53 7.47 -1.72
CA VAL A 111 -8.67 8.59 -2.14
C VAL A 111 -7.48 8.09 -2.95
N TYR A 112 -6.77 7.06 -2.46
CA TYR A 112 -5.59 6.50 -3.16
C TYR A 112 -5.98 5.90 -4.52
N ARG A 113 -7.09 5.15 -4.58
CA ARG A 113 -7.59 4.58 -5.83
C ARG A 113 -8.06 5.68 -6.79
N GLY A 114 -8.83 6.65 -6.33
CA GLY A 114 -9.31 7.76 -7.16
C GLY A 114 -8.17 8.59 -7.76
N TYR A 115 -7.10 8.81 -6.99
CA TYR A 115 -5.89 9.46 -7.51
C TYR A 115 -5.23 8.62 -8.61
N LEU A 116 -5.12 7.30 -8.40
CA LEU A 116 -4.58 6.38 -9.38
C LEU A 116 -5.37 6.39 -10.69
N GLU A 117 -6.71 6.32 -10.62
CA GLU A 117 -7.60 6.39 -11.77
C GLU A 117 -7.46 7.71 -12.54
N SER A 118 -7.34 8.82 -11.80
CA SER A 118 -7.09 10.14 -12.40
C SER A 118 -5.75 10.21 -13.13
N PHE A 119 -4.70 9.65 -12.54
CA PHE A 119 -3.37 9.55 -13.18
C PHE A 119 -3.40 8.69 -14.45
N ILE A 120 -4.05 7.52 -14.40
CA ILE A 120 -4.22 6.65 -15.57
C ILE A 120 -4.95 7.40 -16.69
N SER A 121 -6.06 8.07 -16.38
CA SER A 121 -6.82 8.87 -17.35
C SER A 121 -5.97 9.97 -17.98
N LYS A 122 -5.12 10.64 -17.19
CA LYS A 122 -4.16 11.63 -17.68
C LYS A 122 -3.14 11.02 -18.64
N SER A 123 -2.60 9.84 -18.29
CA SER A 123 -1.62 9.13 -19.13
C SER A 123 -2.21 8.73 -20.48
N VAL A 124 -3.44 8.22 -20.47
CA VAL A 124 -4.19 7.88 -21.71
C VAL A 124 -4.42 9.12 -22.58
N LYS A 125 -4.85 10.23 -21.96
CA LYS A 125 -5.09 11.48 -22.69
C LYS A 125 -3.85 12.00 -23.42
N VAL A 126 -2.66 11.82 -22.85
CA VAL A 126 -1.39 12.21 -23.49
C VAL A 126 -0.75 11.07 -24.29
N LYS A 127 -1.46 9.97 -24.49
CA LYS A 127 -1.04 8.80 -25.26
C LYS A 127 0.30 8.21 -24.80
N LYS A 128 0.52 8.15 -23.50
CA LYS A 128 1.69 7.50 -22.87
C LYS A 128 1.27 6.27 -22.09
N PRO A 129 2.06 5.20 -22.11
CA PRO A 129 1.84 4.07 -21.23
C PRO A 129 2.06 4.51 -19.77
N PHE A 130 1.45 3.78 -18.83
CA PHE A 130 1.59 4.06 -17.40
C PHE A 130 2.15 2.86 -16.63
N PHE A 131 2.94 3.16 -15.62
CA PHE A 131 3.34 2.23 -14.56
C PHE A 131 2.78 2.74 -13.23
N ALA A 132 1.96 1.93 -12.61
CA ALA A 132 1.27 2.27 -11.37
C ALA A 132 1.67 1.29 -10.25
N PHE A 133 2.26 1.79 -9.18
CA PHE A 133 2.57 1.03 -7.99
C PHE A 133 1.54 1.34 -6.90
N TYR A 134 0.44 0.57 -6.87
CA TYR A 134 -0.61 0.74 -5.87
C TYR A 134 -0.28 -0.05 -4.61
N SER A 135 0.31 0.61 -3.65
CA SER A 135 0.66 0.05 -2.35
C SER A 135 -0.51 0.18 -1.37
N MET A 136 -1.44 -0.75 -1.42
CA MET A 136 -2.69 -0.68 -0.69
C MET A 136 -2.47 -0.56 0.84
N ALA A 137 -3.29 0.25 1.51
CA ALA A 137 -3.32 0.32 2.97
C ALA A 137 -3.96 -0.94 3.58
N LEU A 138 -4.97 -1.46 2.94
CA LEU A 138 -5.64 -2.72 3.32
C LEU A 138 -4.77 -3.93 2.94
N CYS A 139 -4.73 -5.01 3.73
CA CYS A 139 -5.49 -5.23 4.99
C CYS A 139 -4.65 -4.96 6.25
N HIS A 140 -3.76 -3.99 6.27
CA HIS A 140 -3.00 -3.70 7.48
C HIS A 140 -3.94 -3.22 8.58
N ASP A 141 -3.83 -3.78 9.78
CA ASP A 141 -4.65 -3.33 10.91
C ASP A 141 -4.34 -1.88 11.31
N VAL A 142 -5.21 -1.32 12.13
CA VAL A 142 -4.97 -0.03 12.79
C VAL A 142 -3.76 -0.20 13.71
N THR A 143 -2.79 0.69 13.59
CA THR A 143 -1.55 0.62 14.35
C THR A 143 -1.65 1.40 15.66
N ASP A 144 -0.84 1.00 16.63
CA ASP A 144 -0.80 1.59 17.98
C ASP A 144 -0.27 3.03 18.01
N ASP A 145 0.20 3.55 16.88
CA ASP A 145 0.63 4.93 16.67
C ASP A 145 -0.54 5.93 16.67
N LEU A 146 -1.76 5.44 16.54
CA LEU A 146 -2.96 6.26 16.58
C LEU A 146 -3.56 6.19 18.00
N LYS A 147 -3.46 7.28 18.75
CA LYS A 147 -4.02 7.41 20.10
C LYS A 147 -5.55 7.33 20.15
N GLN A 148 -6.22 7.43 19.02
CA GLN A 148 -7.66 7.37 18.90
C GLN A 148 -8.06 6.18 18.02
N SER A 149 -9.21 5.61 18.31
CA SER A 149 -9.82 4.59 17.45
C SER A 149 -10.07 5.18 16.06
N VAL A 150 -9.44 4.61 15.06
CA VAL A 150 -9.62 5.05 13.66
C VAL A 150 -10.49 4.02 12.97
N PRO A 151 -11.66 4.42 12.48
CA PRO A 151 -12.48 3.55 11.66
C PRO A 151 -11.74 3.23 10.35
N VAL A 152 -11.86 2.01 9.89
CA VAL A 152 -11.17 1.49 8.69
C VAL A 152 -12.13 1.19 7.55
N SER A 153 -13.36 1.67 7.63
CA SER A 153 -14.36 1.51 6.58
C SER A 153 -15.00 2.85 6.20
N PRO A 154 -15.62 2.95 5.01
CA PRO A 154 -16.38 4.14 4.62
C PRO A 154 -17.51 4.49 5.59
N SER A 155 -18.04 3.51 6.33
CA SER A 155 -19.09 3.73 7.35
C SER A 155 -18.56 4.29 8.66
N GLY A 156 -17.24 4.48 8.81
CA GLY A 156 -16.63 4.97 10.05
C GLY A 156 -16.50 3.94 11.16
N LYS A 157 -16.60 2.64 10.84
CA LYS A 157 -16.47 1.54 11.80
C LYS A 157 -15.18 0.76 11.59
N TYR A 158 -14.68 0.12 12.64
CA TYR A 158 -13.62 -0.87 12.51
C TYR A 158 -14.17 -2.08 11.77
N LEU A 159 -13.34 -2.60 10.87
CA LEU A 159 -13.60 -3.86 10.20
C LEU A 159 -12.89 -5.00 10.93
N THR A 160 -13.51 -6.17 10.94
CA THR A 160 -12.79 -7.42 11.19
C THR A 160 -11.74 -7.63 10.11
N TYR A 161 -10.80 -8.54 10.31
CA TYR A 161 -9.81 -8.85 9.27
C TYR A 161 -10.48 -9.33 7.98
N ALA A 162 -11.52 -10.17 8.09
CA ALA A 162 -12.28 -10.65 6.93
C ALA A 162 -12.96 -9.50 6.16
N GLU A 163 -13.55 -8.55 6.87
CA GLU A 163 -14.15 -7.36 6.25
C GLU A 163 -13.10 -6.45 5.59
N MET A 164 -11.90 -6.35 6.19
CA MET A 164 -10.79 -5.61 5.57
C MET A 164 -10.30 -6.27 4.28
N VAL A 165 -10.26 -7.60 4.23
CA VAL A 165 -9.95 -8.36 3.02
C VAL A 165 -11.04 -8.15 1.96
N ALA A 166 -12.33 -8.23 2.34
CA ALA A 166 -13.44 -7.97 1.44
C ALA A 166 -13.42 -6.54 0.88
N GLU A 167 -13.07 -5.56 1.72
CA GLU A 167 -12.92 -4.17 1.25
C GLU A 167 -11.71 -4.01 0.32
N MET A 168 -10.59 -4.67 0.59
CA MET A 168 -9.44 -4.70 -0.33
C MET A 168 -9.84 -5.28 -1.68
N ASP A 169 -10.55 -6.40 -1.69
CA ASP A 169 -11.05 -7.04 -2.92
C ASP A 169 -12.01 -6.11 -3.68
N ARG A 170 -12.91 -5.43 -2.97
CA ARG A 170 -13.79 -4.40 -3.56
C ARG A 170 -12.99 -3.28 -4.24
N GLN A 171 -11.92 -2.79 -3.62
CA GLN A 171 -11.06 -1.75 -4.19
C GLN A 171 -10.36 -2.22 -5.46
N VAL A 172 -9.88 -3.47 -5.48
CA VAL A 172 -9.31 -4.10 -6.68
C VAL A 172 -10.37 -4.25 -7.77
N GLY A 173 -11.58 -4.72 -7.41
CA GLY A 173 -12.70 -4.85 -8.33
C GLY A 173 -13.09 -3.52 -8.98
N LEU A 174 -13.12 -2.42 -8.22
CA LEU A 174 -13.39 -1.08 -8.76
C LEU A 174 -12.31 -0.62 -9.73
N LEU A 175 -11.04 -0.91 -9.45
CA LEU A 175 -9.95 -0.59 -10.37
C LEU A 175 -10.05 -1.41 -11.66
N VAL A 176 -10.40 -2.69 -11.58
CA VAL A 176 -10.64 -3.54 -12.77
C VAL A 176 -11.79 -2.97 -13.59
N GLN A 177 -12.92 -2.66 -12.97
CA GLN A 177 -14.07 -2.04 -13.64
C GLN A 177 -13.70 -0.70 -14.30
N PHE A 178 -12.87 0.12 -13.64
CA PHE A 178 -12.35 1.35 -14.24
C PHE A 178 -11.54 1.06 -15.52
N LEU A 179 -10.66 0.07 -15.51
CA LEU A 179 -9.87 -0.32 -16.68
C LEU A 179 -10.77 -0.84 -17.81
N GLU A 180 -11.77 -1.67 -17.50
CA GLU A 180 -12.76 -2.19 -18.45
C GLU A 180 -13.57 -1.06 -19.09
N LYS A 181 -14.13 -0.17 -18.27
CA LYS A 181 -14.95 0.96 -18.73
C LYS A 181 -14.21 1.93 -19.65
N ASN A 182 -12.89 1.97 -19.57
CA ASN A 182 -12.04 2.85 -20.36
C ASN A 182 -11.28 2.11 -21.49
N ASP A 183 -11.66 0.87 -21.81
CA ASP A 183 -11.05 0.02 -22.84
C ASP A 183 -9.53 -0.20 -22.63
N LEU A 184 -9.10 -0.23 -21.35
CA LEU A 184 -7.70 -0.38 -20.98
C LEU A 184 -7.34 -1.80 -20.53
N ARG A 185 -8.36 -2.63 -20.17
CA ARG A 185 -8.13 -3.92 -19.50
C ARG A 185 -7.25 -4.87 -20.29
N ASP A 186 -7.49 -4.99 -21.59
CA ASP A 186 -6.78 -5.94 -22.47
C ASP A 186 -5.33 -5.53 -22.75
N ASN A 187 -5.01 -4.24 -22.59
CA ASN A 187 -3.67 -3.69 -22.76
C ASN A 187 -3.01 -3.30 -21.42
N THR A 188 -3.50 -3.84 -20.30
CA THR A 188 -2.94 -3.58 -18.97
C THR A 188 -2.60 -4.88 -18.27
N MET A 189 -1.32 -5.08 -17.97
CA MET A 189 -0.88 -6.14 -17.07
C MET A 189 -1.19 -5.74 -15.64
N LEU A 190 -2.12 -6.43 -14.99
CA LEU A 190 -2.45 -6.26 -13.59
C LEU A 190 -1.75 -7.35 -12.76
N VAL A 191 -0.85 -6.94 -11.87
CA VAL A 191 -0.14 -7.85 -10.97
C VAL A 191 -0.63 -7.58 -9.54
N PHE A 192 -1.24 -8.59 -8.91
CA PHE A 192 -1.59 -8.57 -7.50
C PHE A 192 -0.63 -9.44 -6.71
N THR A 193 -0.05 -8.89 -5.65
CA THR A 193 0.86 -9.60 -4.76
C THR A 193 0.78 -9.04 -3.35
N THR A 194 1.27 -9.81 -2.38
CA THR A 194 1.37 -9.38 -0.99
C THR A 194 2.81 -9.01 -0.63
N ASP A 195 2.98 -8.12 0.34
CA ASP A 195 4.32 -7.72 0.81
C ASP A 195 4.84 -8.60 1.95
N ASN A 196 3.95 -9.35 2.61
CA ASN A 196 4.26 -10.35 3.64
C ASN A 196 3.01 -11.17 3.98
N GLY A 197 3.21 -12.22 4.76
CA GLY A 197 2.11 -13.06 5.23
C GLY A 197 1.12 -12.34 6.13
N THR A 198 -0.02 -12.99 6.34
CA THR A 198 -1.11 -12.53 7.21
C THR A 198 -0.62 -12.31 8.64
N PRO A 199 -0.98 -11.20 9.31
CA PRO A 199 -0.61 -10.99 10.71
C PRO A 199 -1.26 -12.06 11.61
N SER A 200 -0.54 -12.48 12.67
CA SER A 200 -1.07 -13.46 13.61
C SER A 200 -2.24 -12.94 14.45
N ARG A 201 -2.31 -11.65 14.63
CA ARG A 201 -3.38 -10.94 15.36
C ARG A 201 -3.61 -9.57 14.74
N VAL A 202 -4.87 -9.15 14.72
CA VAL A 202 -5.27 -7.80 14.30
C VAL A 202 -6.09 -7.11 15.37
N ILE A 203 -6.06 -5.78 15.37
CA ILE A 203 -6.94 -4.97 16.21
C ILE A 203 -8.36 -5.14 15.70
N SER A 204 -9.24 -5.49 16.60
CA SER A 204 -10.67 -5.60 16.36
C SER A 204 -11.40 -4.68 17.31
N HIS A 205 -12.57 -4.22 16.92
CA HIS A 205 -13.45 -3.40 17.74
C HIS A 205 -14.50 -4.32 18.38
N PRO A 206 -14.40 -4.70 19.64
CA PRO A 206 -15.40 -5.52 20.31
C PRO A 206 -16.67 -4.70 20.62
N ALA A 207 -17.74 -5.39 20.92
CA ALA A 207 -19.04 -4.77 21.20
C ALA A 207 -19.04 -3.80 22.40
N ASP A 208 -18.12 -3.97 23.34
CA ASP A 208 -17.95 -3.12 24.52
C ASP A 208 -17.10 -1.85 24.28
N GLY A 209 -16.70 -1.61 23.03
CA GLY A 209 -15.91 -0.43 22.65
C GLY A 209 -14.42 -0.51 22.95
N ARG A 210 -13.91 -1.63 23.49
CA ARG A 210 -12.48 -1.81 23.75
C ARG A 210 -11.75 -2.32 22.53
N LEU A 211 -10.56 -1.79 22.28
CA LEU A 211 -9.68 -2.32 21.25
C LEU A 211 -8.96 -3.57 21.77
N VAL A 212 -9.24 -4.69 21.17
CA VAL A 212 -8.53 -5.95 21.45
C VAL A 212 -7.90 -6.51 20.17
N ARG A 213 -6.81 -7.25 20.35
CA ARG A 213 -6.16 -7.97 19.26
C ARG A 213 -6.69 -9.41 19.26
N LEU A 214 -7.39 -9.76 18.19
CA LEU A 214 -7.90 -11.11 17.99
C LEU A 214 -6.98 -11.90 17.06
N PRO A 215 -6.84 -13.23 17.28
CA PRO A 215 -6.11 -14.10 16.37
C PRO A 215 -6.71 -14.05 14.96
N VAL A 216 -5.85 -14.12 13.95
CA VAL A 216 -6.27 -14.27 12.56
C VAL A 216 -6.00 -15.71 12.16
N VAL A 217 -7.06 -16.40 11.75
CA VAL A 217 -7.00 -17.75 11.22
C VAL A 217 -7.64 -17.72 9.84
N SER A 218 -6.90 -18.17 8.84
CA SER A 218 -7.38 -18.35 7.47
C SER A 218 -7.60 -19.83 7.18
N ARG A 219 -8.53 -20.17 6.31
CA ARG A 219 -8.76 -21.54 5.89
C ARG A 219 -8.20 -21.76 4.49
N PHE A 220 -7.32 -22.74 4.36
CA PHE A 220 -6.72 -23.11 3.09
C PHE A 220 -6.67 -24.65 2.99
N ASP A 221 -7.14 -25.20 1.90
CA ASP A 221 -7.22 -26.64 1.63
C ASP A 221 -7.82 -27.43 2.81
N GLY A 222 -8.94 -26.93 3.35
CA GLY A 222 -9.66 -27.56 4.46
C GLY A 222 -8.98 -27.45 5.83
N LYS A 223 -7.81 -26.82 5.94
CA LYS A 223 -7.03 -26.65 7.17
C LYS A 223 -7.06 -25.19 7.65
N ASP A 224 -7.10 -25.03 8.95
CA ASP A 224 -6.94 -23.73 9.58
C ASP A 224 -5.46 -23.37 9.66
N ILE A 225 -5.11 -22.20 9.10
CA ILE A 225 -3.76 -21.66 9.11
C ILE A 225 -3.76 -20.36 9.91
N GLN A 226 -3.01 -20.34 11.01
CA GLN A 226 -2.81 -19.13 11.79
C GLN A 226 -1.87 -18.19 11.04
N GLY A 227 -2.16 -16.88 11.09
CA GLY A 227 -1.30 -15.86 10.53
C GLY A 227 0.13 -15.93 11.08
N GLY A 228 1.11 -15.71 10.21
CA GLY A 228 2.53 -15.92 10.49
C GLY A 228 3.45 -14.76 10.11
N LYS A 229 2.91 -13.54 9.88
CA LYS A 229 3.73 -12.36 9.56
C LYS A 229 4.94 -12.24 10.51
N GLY A 230 6.14 -12.12 9.94
CA GLY A 230 7.40 -12.10 10.67
C GLY A 230 8.09 -13.45 10.80
N ARG A 231 7.42 -14.55 10.43
CA ARG A 231 7.99 -15.89 10.40
C ARG A 231 8.66 -16.17 9.06
N LEU A 232 9.65 -17.06 9.07
CA LEU A 232 10.37 -17.48 7.86
C LEU A 232 9.78 -18.78 7.30
N ASP A 233 8.47 -18.87 7.25
CA ASP A 233 7.72 -19.98 6.68
C ASP A 233 6.62 -19.47 5.73
N ASP A 234 5.92 -20.37 5.06
CA ASP A 234 4.87 -20.04 4.08
C ASP A 234 3.74 -19.18 4.65
N ALA A 235 3.55 -19.15 5.97
CA ALA A 235 2.56 -18.29 6.62
C ALA A 235 3.08 -16.85 6.84
N GLY A 236 4.39 -16.63 6.75
CA GLY A 236 5.04 -15.34 6.97
C GLY A 236 5.48 -14.62 5.70
N THR A 237 5.66 -15.37 4.59
CA THR A 237 6.23 -14.87 3.32
C THR A 237 5.27 -14.88 2.15
#